data_0f76a7acdac4222cdc06545ba81af882
#
_entry.id   0f76a7acdac4222cdc06545ba81af882
#
_cell.length_a   1.000
_cell.length_b   1.000
_cell.length_c   1.000
_cell.angle_alpha   90.00
_cell.angle_beta   90.00
_cell.angle_gamma   90.00
#
_symmetry.space_group_name_H-M   'P 1'
#
loop_
_entity.id
_entity.type
_entity.pdbx_description
1 polymer ?
#
loop_
_entity_poly.entity_id
_entity_poly.type
_entity_poly.pdbx_seq_one_letter_code
_entity_poly.pdbx_strand_id
1 'polypeptide(L)'
;MSSPTQHYAQAETHYESLRQKQAQKANIIAALRLITMLTLLTGSYFYFNAGNWVALAVVIGLLGFAFLAMVFVHAHIKEQQTLFELLVKINQDEQAYIKGDLSAFDGGEAFINPEHPYSYDLDMFGQLSIFQHLNRTETAFGKTELALNLENTVEGRNSDDIGKGGDIVLRQEAVKELATKMAWRQQFQASGQMFADKNERIDKFKNWIEKPSPLQNNTFFRVISYVLPVLTVIVLILLFSTEWALALPLFKALGILNIIIVASQQKHIKHEHELLSDMSLSFQKYAVLLKAIENETFTSEKLNQLKQSIVVEGASASQAMKRLSVILNQFDNILNPFAAILGNGLFQYHIHALFSLGKWKRTFGHTVFQWFQVLGEFESLSSIANFSYNHPDFIFPTPLNYPLSTIHYPLTEEGLLMKNVGHPLISSDKRIGNDMTFKDPSFVVLTGSNMSGKSTFLRTLGVNLALAKMGAPVCADEFSFYPFNVFVSMRVSDSLQNSESFFFAELKRLKRIISELEQNQKTFVILDEILRGTNSNDKRAGTIGLIKNLMAHKAVGIIATHDLVIGDMELEYPNYLKNLCFEVEIIDNDLRFDYKLQEGVAQKMSAAFLMEKMGIIK
;
A
#
# COMPACT_ATOMS: atom_id res chain seq x y z
N MET A 1 8.09 28.31 9.01
CA MET A 1 7.91 27.42 7.85
C MET A 1 6.46 27.50 7.41
N SER A 2 6.19 27.48 6.08
CA SER A 2 4.81 27.44 5.57
C SER A 2 4.16 26.11 5.99
N SER A 3 2.85 26.13 6.29
CA SER A 3 2.12 24.96 6.74
C SER A 3 1.92 23.95 5.58
N PRO A 4 1.76 22.63 5.86
CA PRO A 4 1.42 21.66 4.82
C PRO A 4 0.23 22.07 3.95
N THR A 5 -0.80 22.66 4.55
CA THR A 5 -1.98 23.20 3.84
C THR A 5 -1.61 24.25 2.79
N GLN A 6 -0.68 25.15 3.12
CA GLN A 6 -0.23 26.18 2.16
C GLN A 6 0.55 25.56 1.00
N HIS A 7 1.38 24.53 1.25
CA HIS A 7 2.10 23.83 0.19
C HIS A 7 1.15 23.11 -0.76
N TYR A 8 0.13 22.40 -0.24
CA TYR A 8 -0.87 21.74 -1.08
C TYR A 8 -1.69 22.75 -1.91
N ALA A 9 -2.09 23.88 -1.35
CA ALA A 9 -2.81 24.92 -2.09
C ALA A 9 -1.97 25.54 -3.21
N GLN A 10 -0.66 25.77 -2.98
CA GLN A 10 0.26 26.25 -4.00
C GLN A 10 0.46 25.20 -5.10
N ALA A 11 0.64 23.92 -4.75
CA ALA A 11 0.80 22.82 -5.69
C ALA A 11 -0.48 22.65 -6.53
N GLU A 12 -1.67 22.69 -5.92
CA GLU A 12 -2.95 22.65 -6.63
C GLU A 12 -3.04 23.75 -7.69
N THR A 13 -2.77 25.01 -7.33
CA THR A 13 -2.80 26.14 -8.26
C THR A 13 -1.80 25.95 -9.39
N HIS A 14 -0.60 25.48 -9.09
CA HIS A 14 0.43 25.20 -10.08
C HIS A 14 -0.01 24.12 -11.08
N TYR A 15 -0.46 22.96 -10.60
CA TYR A 15 -0.89 21.87 -11.46
C TYR A 15 -2.16 22.18 -12.24
N GLU A 16 -3.09 22.97 -11.69
CA GLU A 16 -4.27 23.44 -12.41
C GLU A 16 -3.88 24.32 -13.60
N SER A 17 -2.89 25.20 -13.44
CA SER A 17 -2.37 26.01 -14.55
C SER A 17 -1.76 25.14 -15.66
N LEU A 18 -1.03 24.06 -15.30
CA LEU A 18 -0.45 23.13 -16.25
C LEU A 18 -1.54 22.29 -16.94
N ARG A 19 -2.56 21.84 -16.22
CA ARG A 19 -3.72 21.14 -16.77
C ARG A 19 -4.42 21.97 -17.84
N GLN A 20 -4.68 23.25 -17.54
CA GLN A 20 -5.33 24.19 -18.47
C GLN A 20 -4.48 24.42 -19.73
N LYS A 21 -3.17 24.58 -19.60
CA LYS A 21 -2.25 24.68 -20.75
C LYS A 21 -2.29 23.44 -21.63
N GLN A 22 -2.33 22.24 -21.04
CA GLN A 22 -2.43 21.00 -21.84
C GLN A 22 -3.82 20.86 -22.48
N ALA A 23 -4.90 21.25 -21.81
CA ALA A 23 -6.24 21.27 -22.38
C ALA A 23 -6.32 22.18 -23.61
N GLN A 24 -5.72 23.38 -23.57
CA GLN A 24 -5.65 24.28 -24.71
C GLN A 24 -4.89 23.66 -25.89
N LYS A 25 -3.71 23.03 -25.61
CA LYS A 25 -2.94 22.31 -26.66
C LYS A 25 -3.74 21.16 -27.25
N ALA A 26 -4.45 20.38 -26.45
CA ALA A 26 -5.30 19.29 -26.90
C ALA A 26 -6.40 19.78 -27.85
N ASN A 27 -7.05 20.89 -27.53
CA ASN A 27 -8.09 21.51 -28.36
C ASN A 27 -7.54 22.01 -29.71
N ILE A 28 -6.34 22.63 -29.70
CA ILE A 28 -5.67 23.07 -30.95
C ILE A 28 -5.36 21.87 -31.83
N ILE A 29 -4.76 20.81 -31.28
CA ILE A 29 -4.43 19.60 -32.07
C ILE A 29 -5.71 18.92 -32.55
N ALA A 30 -6.79 18.89 -31.79
CA ALA A 30 -8.07 18.34 -32.20
C ALA A 30 -8.65 19.12 -33.40
N ALA A 31 -8.59 20.46 -33.39
CA ALA A 31 -9.01 21.31 -34.50
C ALA A 31 -8.14 21.06 -35.76
N LEU A 32 -6.81 20.99 -35.59
CA LEU A 32 -5.90 20.69 -36.70
C LEU A 32 -6.16 19.30 -37.32
N ARG A 33 -6.45 18.29 -36.50
CA ARG A 33 -6.84 16.95 -36.98
C ARG A 33 -8.11 16.99 -37.79
N LEU A 34 -9.13 17.75 -37.35
CA LEU A 34 -10.37 17.90 -38.10
C LEU A 34 -10.13 18.56 -39.47
N ILE A 35 -9.36 19.66 -39.51
CA ILE A 35 -9.00 20.34 -40.73
C ILE A 35 -8.24 19.39 -41.69
N THR A 36 -7.23 18.68 -41.16
CA THR A 36 -6.44 17.72 -41.95
C THR A 36 -7.31 16.61 -42.54
N MET A 37 -8.26 16.08 -41.73
CA MET A 37 -9.20 15.06 -42.21
C MET A 37 -10.13 15.58 -43.30
N LEU A 38 -10.67 16.80 -43.17
CA LEU A 38 -11.51 17.44 -44.19
C LEU A 38 -10.71 17.68 -45.47
N THR A 39 -9.47 18.19 -45.36
CA THR A 39 -8.57 18.41 -46.50
C THR A 39 -8.21 17.09 -47.19
N LEU A 40 -7.98 16.03 -46.44
CA LEU A 40 -7.71 14.68 -46.94
C LEU A 40 -8.92 14.16 -47.77
N LEU A 41 -10.13 14.30 -47.23
CA LEU A 41 -11.34 13.83 -47.91
C LEU A 41 -11.63 14.65 -49.18
N THR A 42 -11.57 15.97 -49.11
CA THR A 42 -11.84 16.86 -50.26
C THR A 42 -10.77 16.73 -51.34
N GLY A 43 -9.49 16.69 -50.95
CA GLY A 43 -8.37 16.48 -51.87
C GLY A 43 -8.41 15.11 -52.56
N SER A 44 -8.72 14.06 -51.80
CA SER A 44 -8.88 12.72 -52.34
C SER A 44 -10.04 12.64 -53.33
N TYR A 45 -11.19 13.26 -53.04
CA TYR A 45 -12.33 13.33 -53.97
C TYR A 45 -11.99 14.08 -55.25
N PHE A 46 -11.31 15.23 -55.14
CA PHE A 46 -10.93 16.04 -56.30
C PHE A 46 -9.97 15.29 -57.23
N TYR A 47 -8.86 14.72 -56.72
CA TYR A 47 -7.87 14.02 -57.54
C TYR A 47 -8.38 12.67 -58.05
N PHE A 48 -9.28 12.00 -57.35
CA PHE A 48 -9.97 10.81 -57.85
C PHE A 48 -10.81 11.12 -59.08
N ASN A 49 -11.65 12.18 -59.04
CA ASN A 49 -12.48 12.59 -60.18
C ASN A 49 -11.65 13.15 -61.35
N ALA A 50 -10.49 13.73 -61.06
CA ALA A 50 -9.56 14.20 -62.11
C ALA A 50 -8.75 13.07 -62.76
N GLY A 51 -8.86 11.82 -62.30
CA GLY A 51 -8.11 10.67 -62.79
C GLY A 51 -6.60 10.73 -62.51
N ASN A 52 -6.17 11.63 -61.62
CA ASN A 52 -4.75 11.81 -61.29
C ASN A 52 -4.35 10.93 -60.08
N TRP A 53 -4.03 9.67 -60.37
CA TRP A 53 -3.70 8.66 -59.38
C TRP A 53 -2.41 8.96 -58.57
N VAL A 54 -1.43 9.62 -59.22
CA VAL A 54 -0.16 9.98 -58.56
C VAL A 54 -0.42 11.07 -57.51
N ALA A 55 -1.14 12.13 -57.87
CA ALA A 55 -1.50 13.18 -56.93
C ALA A 55 -2.38 12.66 -55.79
N LEU A 56 -3.32 11.74 -56.11
CA LEU A 56 -4.15 11.07 -55.10
C LEU A 56 -3.30 10.30 -54.08
N ALA A 57 -2.35 9.49 -54.57
CA ALA A 57 -1.45 8.72 -53.67
C ALA A 57 -0.59 9.64 -52.80
N VAL A 58 -0.07 10.74 -53.34
CA VAL A 58 0.71 11.74 -52.59
C VAL A 58 -0.14 12.41 -51.52
N VAL A 59 -1.36 12.84 -51.84
CA VAL A 59 -2.28 13.48 -50.88
C VAL A 59 -2.64 12.52 -49.72
N ILE A 60 -3.02 11.28 -50.05
CA ILE A 60 -3.34 10.26 -49.03
C ILE A 60 -2.10 9.96 -48.18
N GLY A 61 -0.92 9.82 -48.78
CA GLY A 61 0.32 9.53 -48.07
C GLY A 61 0.71 10.65 -47.08
N LEU A 62 0.79 11.90 -47.57
CA LEU A 62 1.25 13.03 -46.75
C LEU A 62 0.23 13.43 -45.69
N LEU A 63 -1.04 13.64 -46.05
CA LEU A 63 -2.06 14.07 -45.10
C LEU A 63 -2.47 12.92 -44.16
N GLY A 64 -2.47 11.69 -44.66
CA GLY A 64 -2.69 10.50 -43.80
C GLY A 64 -1.59 10.34 -42.77
N PHE A 65 -0.33 10.48 -43.13
CA PHE A 65 0.80 10.49 -42.19
C PHE A 65 0.70 11.63 -41.17
N ALA A 66 0.43 12.87 -41.66
CA ALA A 66 0.24 14.02 -40.78
C ALA A 66 -0.92 13.81 -39.77
N PHE A 67 -2.04 13.25 -40.24
CA PHE A 67 -3.18 12.91 -39.37
C PHE A 67 -2.79 11.88 -38.30
N LEU A 68 -2.12 10.80 -38.69
CA LEU A 68 -1.65 9.78 -37.75
C LEU A 68 -0.66 10.36 -36.73
N ALA A 69 0.31 11.17 -37.15
CA ALA A 69 1.23 11.85 -36.24
C ALA A 69 0.48 12.72 -35.21
N MET A 70 -0.52 13.49 -35.66
CA MET A 70 -1.35 14.29 -34.75
C MET A 70 -2.19 13.44 -33.83
N VAL A 71 -2.62 12.22 -34.19
CA VAL A 71 -3.30 11.28 -33.26
C VAL A 71 -2.38 10.91 -32.10
N PHE A 72 -1.12 10.56 -32.40
CA PHE A 72 -0.15 10.22 -31.36
C PHE A 72 0.19 11.41 -30.44
N VAL A 73 0.39 12.60 -31.02
CA VAL A 73 0.66 13.82 -30.25
C VAL A 73 -0.54 14.17 -29.38
N HIS A 74 -1.76 14.06 -29.90
CA HIS A 74 -2.98 14.32 -29.13
C HIS A 74 -3.14 13.34 -27.96
N ALA A 75 -2.89 12.05 -28.18
CA ALA A 75 -2.94 11.04 -27.14
C ALA A 75 -1.94 11.35 -26.02
N HIS A 76 -0.69 11.72 -26.36
CA HIS A 76 0.31 12.09 -25.36
C HIS A 76 -0.07 13.37 -24.57
N ILE A 77 -0.62 14.39 -25.23
CA ILE A 77 -1.09 15.60 -24.56
C ILE A 77 -2.25 15.28 -23.58
N LYS A 78 -3.15 14.39 -24.00
CA LYS A 78 -4.26 13.93 -23.13
C LYS A 78 -3.75 13.15 -21.92
N GLU A 79 -2.77 12.29 -22.08
CA GLU A 79 -2.11 11.58 -20.99
C GLU A 79 -1.51 12.56 -19.96
N GLN A 80 -0.78 13.59 -20.43
CA GLN A 80 -0.24 14.64 -19.56
C GLN A 80 -1.35 15.47 -18.89
N GLN A 81 -2.44 15.76 -19.60
CA GLN A 81 -3.59 16.44 -19.00
C GLN A 81 -4.20 15.64 -17.86
N THR A 82 -4.40 14.32 -18.05
CA THR A 82 -4.93 13.42 -17.02
C THR A 82 -4.00 13.34 -15.81
N LEU A 83 -2.67 13.28 -16.02
CA LEU A 83 -1.69 13.30 -14.94
C LEU A 83 -1.82 14.57 -14.09
N PHE A 84 -1.92 15.76 -14.72
CA PHE A 84 -2.09 17.01 -13.97
C PHE A 84 -3.45 17.10 -13.29
N GLU A 85 -4.51 16.54 -13.85
CA GLU A 85 -5.82 16.45 -13.21
C GLU A 85 -5.77 15.61 -11.93
N LEU A 86 -5.08 14.46 -11.96
CA LEU A 86 -4.86 13.63 -10.79
C LEU A 86 -4.00 14.33 -9.74
N LEU A 87 -2.96 15.07 -10.13
CA LEU A 87 -2.15 15.86 -9.22
C LEU A 87 -2.96 16.98 -8.54
N VAL A 88 -3.86 17.65 -9.26
CA VAL A 88 -4.80 18.61 -8.66
C VAL A 88 -5.67 17.90 -7.64
N LYS A 89 -6.27 16.75 -8.00
CA LYS A 89 -7.11 15.98 -7.10
C LYS A 89 -6.38 15.53 -5.84
N ILE A 90 -5.17 14.99 -5.95
CA ILE A 90 -4.35 14.58 -4.79
C ILE A 90 -4.15 15.76 -3.82
N ASN A 91 -3.85 16.95 -4.33
CA ASN A 91 -3.67 18.12 -3.48
C ASN A 91 -4.98 18.59 -2.82
N GLN A 92 -6.12 18.46 -3.48
CA GLN A 92 -7.45 18.72 -2.92
C GLN A 92 -7.80 17.71 -1.83
N ASP A 93 -7.57 16.41 -2.08
CA ASP A 93 -7.82 15.33 -1.13
C ASP A 93 -6.95 15.50 0.14
N GLU A 94 -5.68 15.90 0.00
CA GLU A 94 -4.81 16.17 1.16
C GLU A 94 -5.23 17.43 1.94
N GLN A 95 -5.73 18.47 1.27
CA GLN A 95 -6.30 19.64 1.95
C GLN A 95 -7.59 19.28 2.71
N ALA A 96 -8.42 18.40 2.15
CA ALA A 96 -9.62 17.87 2.80
C ALA A 96 -9.23 17.00 4.02
N TYR A 97 -8.22 16.15 3.88
CA TYR A 97 -7.66 15.33 4.95
C TYR A 97 -7.23 16.16 6.17
N ILE A 98 -6.48 17.24 5.95
CA ILE A 98 -6.02 18.13 7.03
C ILE A 98 -7.22 18.81 7.76
N LYS A 99 -8.35 18.99 7.07
CA LYS A 99 -9.61 19.49 7.64
C LYS A 99 -10.45 18.39 8.33
N GLY A 100 -9.99 17.13 8.32
CA GLY A 100 -10.65 15.99 8.94
C GLY A 100 -11.56 15.17 8.03
N ASP A 101 -11.56 15.39 6.71
CA ASP A 101 -12.30 14.58 5.74
C ASP A 101 -11.40 13.48 5.17
N LEU A 102 -11.70 12.24 5.52
CA LEU A 102 -10.98 11.05 5.09
C LEU A 102 -11.71 10.27 3.98
N SER A 103 -12.80 10.77 3.45
CA SER A 103 -13.67 10.06 2.50
C SER A 103 -12.98 9.62 1.21
N ALA A 104 -11.87 10.28 0.83
CA ALA A 104 -11.06 9.94 -0.33
C ALA A 104 -10.16 8.70 -0.13
N PHE A 105 -9.95 8.24 1.12
CA PHE A 105 -8.96 7.23 1.46
C PHE A 105 -9.61 5.95 1.97
N ASP A 106 -9.11 4.81 1.49
CA ASP A 106 -9.57 3.47 1.88
C ASP A 106 -9.10 3.13 3.30
N GLY A 107 -10.03 2.68 4.14
CA GLY A 107 -9.79 2.30 5.54
C GLY A 107 -9.18 0.92 5.75
N GLY A 108 -9.07 0.10 4.71
CA GLY A 108 -8.47 -1.24 4.82
C GLY A 108 -9.39 -2.26 5.52
N GLU A 109 -10.70 -2.19 5.32
CA GLU A 109 -11.68 -3.11 5.94
C GLU A 109 -11.36 -4.59 5.66
N ALA A 110 -10.71 -4.88 4.53
CA ALA A 110 -10.28 -6.24 4.16
C ALA A 110 -9.20 -6.83 5.10
N PHE A 111 -8.51 -5.99 5.87
CA PHE A 111 -7.46 -6.40 6.81
C PHE A 111 -7.96 -6.50 8.25
N ILE A 112 -9.23 -6.28 8.52
CA ILE A 112 -9.79 -6.43 9.87
C ILE A 112 -9.70 -7.90 10.29
N ASN A 113 -8.90 -8.16 11.33
CA ASN A 113 -8.68 -9.49 11.89
C ASN A 113 -8.87 -9.49 13.42
N PRO A 114 -10.00 -10.00 13.93
CA PRO A 114 -10.26 -10.06 15.38
C PRO A 114 -9.27 -10.94 16.17
N GLU A 115 -8.62 -11.90 15.49
CA GLU A 115 -7.64 -12.80 16.12
C GLU A 115 -6.22 -12.20 16.18
N HIS A 116 -6.00 -11.03 15.56
CA HIS A 116 -4.69 -10.39 15.62
C HIS A 116 -4.37 -9.91 17.04
N PRO A 117 -3.11 -9.97 17.50
CA PRO A 117 -2.73 -9.62 18.88
C PRO A 117 -3.14 -8.22 19.34
N TYR A 118 -3.29 -7.25 18.42
CA TYR A 118 -3.64 -5.88 18.79
C TYR A 118 -4.42 -5.07 17.72
N SER A 119 -4.37 -5.44 16.44
CA SER A 119 -4.88 -4.55 15.38
C SER A 119 -6.37 -4.26 15.50
N TYR A 120 -7.16 -5.25 15.93
CA TYR A 120 -8.59 -5.10 16.14
C TYR A 120 -8.92 -4.22 17.37
N ASP A 121 -8.22 -4.41 18.50
CA ASP A 121 -8.46 -3.64 19.74
C ASP A 121 -8.06 -2.17 19.62
N LEU A 122 -7.04 -1.90 18.81
CA LEU A 122 -6.50 -0.56 18.59
C LEU A 122 -7.14 0.18 17.41
N ASP A 123 -8.18 -0.38 16.78
CA ASP A 123 -8.84 0.21 15.61
C ASP A 123 -7.85 0.57 14.49
N MET A 124 -6.93 -0.38 14.17
CA MET A 124 -5.89 -0.13 13.17
C MET A 124 -6.46 -0.09 11.75
N PHE A 125 -7.57 -0.78 11.47
CA PHE A 125 -8.24 -0.88 10.17
C PHE A 125 -9.71 -0.50 10.26
N GLY A 126 -10.30 -0.08 9.15
CA GLY A 126 -11.68 0.37 9.04
C GLY A 126 -11.80 1.89 8.93
N GLN A 127 -13.02 2.40 9.00
CA GLN A 127 -13.28 3.84 8.94
C GLN A 127 -12.66 4.57 10.13
N LEU A 128 -12.07 5.74 9.88
CA LEU A 128 -11.39 6.60 10.84
C LEU A 128 -10.22 5.90 11.56
N SER A 129 -9.67 4.84 10.96
CA SER A 129 -8.55 4.06 11.50
C SER A 129 -7.19 4.70 11.20
N ILE A 130 -6.15 4.20 11.88
CA ILE A 130 -4.75 4.56 11.58
C ILE A 130 -4.40 4.25 10.12
N PHE A 131 -4.85 3.09 9.59
CA PHE A 131 -4.62 2.72 8.20
C PHE A 131 -5.19 3.75 7.23
N GLN A 132 -6.42 4.23 7.44
CA GLN A 132 -7.03 5.26 6.59
C GLN A 132 -6.25 6.57 6.60
N HIS A 133 -5.69 6.95 7.75
CA HIS A 133 -4.83 8.13 7.87
C HIS A 133 -3.49 7.96 7.14
N LEU A 134 -2.94 6.75 7.10
CA LEU A 134 -1.67 6.44 6.45
C LEU A 134 -1.82 6.20 4.93
N ASN A 135 -2.86 5.49 4.50
CA ASN A 135 -2.94 4.87 3.20
C ASN A 135 -2.96 5.87 2.03
N ARG A 136 -1.90 5.81 1.22
CA ARG A 136 -1.73 6.54 -0.06
C ARG A 136 -1.23 5.58 -1.14
N THR A 137 -1.51 4.28 -0.97
CA THR A 137 -1.06 3.23 -1.90
C THR A 137 -2.02 3.11 -3.09
N GLU A 138 -1.47 2.77 -4.25
CA GLU A 138 -2.22 2.66 -5.51
C GLU A 138 -2.22 1.22 -6.07
N THR A 139 -1.45 0.31 -5.45
CA THR A 139 -1.41 -1.10 -5.82
C THR A 139 -1.85 -2.00 -4.67
N ALA A 140 -2.33 -3.21 -4.99
CA ALA A 140 -2.65 -4.21 -3.97
C ALA A 140 -1.39 -4.61 -3.17
N PHE A 141 -0.22 -4.62 -3.79
CA PHE A 141 1.05 -4.89 -3.12
C PHE A 141 1.38 -3.80 -2.09
N GLY A 142 1.24 -2.52 -2.47
CA GLY A 142 1.44 -1.41 -1.55
C GLY A 142 0.49 -1.43 -0.37
N LYS A 143 -0.80 -1.68 -0.65
CA LYS A 143 -1.84 -1.79 0.36
C LYS A 143 -1.56 -2.92 1.34
N THR A 144 -1.22 -4.10 0.83
CA THR A 144 -0.87 -5.27 1.64
C THR A 144 0.39 -5.03 2.46
N GLU A 145 1.45 -4.47 1.86
CA GLU A 145 2.70 -4.18 2.56
C GLU A 145 2.52 -3.14 3.67
N LEU A 146 1.70 -2.09 3.44
CA LEU A 146 1.36 -1.11 4.47
C LEU A 146 0.60 -1.75 5.63
N ALA A 147 -0.36 -2.65 5.34
CA ALA A 147 -1.10 -3.38 6.36
C ALA A 147 -0.18 -4.32 7.16
N LEU A 148 0.67 -5.10 6.50
CA LEU A 148 1.65 -5.98 7.15
C LEU A 148 2.63 -5.20 8.04
N ASN A 149 3.08 -4.04 7.58
CA ASN A 149 3.94 -3.17 8.38
C ASN A 149 3.22 -2.63 9.62
N LEU A 150 1.94 -2.27 9.51
CA LEU A 150 1.12 -1.79 10.63
C LEU A 150 0.79 -2.91 11.63
N GLU A 151 0.61 -4.14 11.16
CA GLU A 151 0.45 -5.34 12.00
C GLU A 151 1.77 -5.90 12.50
N ASN A 152 2.91 -5.37 12.05
CA ASN A 152 4.25 -5.90 12.34
C ASN A 152 4.37 -7.42 12.04
N THR A 153 3.55 -7.93 11.14
CA THR A 153 3.61 -9.28 10.62
C THR A 153 4.37 -9.23 9.30
N VAL A 154 5.34 -10.12 9.12
CA VAL A 154 6.12 -10.17 7.89
C VAL A 154 6.09 -11.58 7.36
N GLU A 155 5.18 -11.83 6.42
CA GLU A 155 5.21 -13.06 5.66
C GLU A 155 6.49 -13.13 4.81
N GLY A 156 7.32 -14.14 5.06
CA GLY A 156 8.50 -14.44 4.24
C GLY A 156 9.79 -13.69 4.56
N ARG A 157 9.79 -12.80 5.57
CA ARG A 157 11.05 -12.28 6.15
C ARG A 157 11.45 -13.17 7.33
N ASN A 158 12.75 -13.46 7.48
CA ASN A 158 13.22 -14.21 8.64
C ASN A 158 12.77 -13.51 9.92
N SER A 159 12.10 -14.23 10.81
CA SER A 159 11.63 -13.71 12.11
C SER A 159 12.74 -13.02 12.92
N ASP A 160 14.00 -13.34 12.63
CA ASP A 160 15.18 -12.77 13.25
C ASP A 160 15.54 -11.35 12.78
N ASP A 161 14.97 -10.87 11.66
CA ASP A 161 15.25 -9.54 11.09
C ASP A 161 14.19 -8.50 11.41
N ILE A 162 13.00 -8.96 11.86
CA ILE A 162 11.90 -8.08 12.20
C ILE A 162 12.10 -7.52 13.60
N GLY A 163 12.08 -6.20 13.70
CA GLY A 163 12.17 -5.53 15.00
C GLY A 163 13.58 -5.43 15.57
N LYS A 164 14.63 -5.78 14.81
CA LYS A 164 15.98 -5.30 15.14
C LYS A 164 15.98 -3.79 14.98
N GLY A 165 16.37 -3.06 16.01
CA GLY A 165 16.40 -1.59 16.01
C GLY A 165 17.08 -0.97 14.77
N GLY A 166 17.94 -1.72 14.10
CA GLY A 166 18.62 -1.35 12.86
C GLY A 166 17.69 -1.15 11.65
N ASP A 167 16.78 -2.07 11.40
CA ASP A 167 15.84 -1.93 10.28
C ASP A 167 14.85 -0.78 10.51
N ILE A 168 14.43 -0.56 11.77
CA ILE A 168 13.55 0.57 12.12
C ILE A 168 14.23 1.90 11.81
N VAL A 169 15.50 2.09 12.17
CA VAL A 169 16.26 3.32 11.88
C VAL A 169 16.41 3.53 10.38
N LEU A 170 16.77 2.49 9.63
CA LEU A 170 16.88 2.57 8.17
C LEU A 170 15.52 2.95 7.51
N ARG A 171 14.42 2.45 8.04
CA ARG A 171 13.07 2.84 7.59
C ARG A 171 12.75 4.29 7.95
N GLN A 172 13.09 4.75 9.15
CA GLN A 172 12.92 6.14 9.56
C GLN A 172 13.71 7.10 8.65
N GLU A 173 14.95 6.78 8.30
CA GLU A 173 15.74 7.57 7.36
C GLU A 173 15.11 7.62 5.97
N ALA A 174 14.61 6.50 5.48
CA ALA A 174 13.88 6.45 4.21
C ALA A 174 12.61 7.30 4.23
N VAL A 175 11.83 7.22 5.32
CA VAL A 175 10.61 8.03 5.52
C VAL A 175 10.96 9.52 5.58
N LYS A 176 12.00 9.92 6.34
CA LYS A 176 12.46 11.32 6.42
C LYS A 176 12.85 11.86 5.06
N GLU A 177 13.61 11.09 4.27
CA GLU A 177 13.98 11.50 2.92
C GLU A 177 12.74 11.66 2.02
N LEU A 178 11.86 10.65 1.98
CA LEU A 178 10.65 10.71 1.16
C LEU A 178 9.71 11.83 1.62
N ALA A 179 9.66 12.17 2.91
CA ALA A 179 8.84 13.29 3.40
C ALA A 179 9.24 14.62 2.76
N THR A 180 10.53 14.83 2.50
CA THR A 180 11.02 16.05 1.82
C THR A 180 10.74 16.06 0.31
N LYS A 181 10.47 14.89 -0.31
CA LYS A 181 10.25 14.73 -1.76
C LYS A 181 8.75 14.76 -2.13
N MET A 182 7.99 15.76 -1.64
CA MET A 182 6.53 15.84 -1.85
C MET A 182 6.15 15.73 -3.34
N ALA A 183 6.80 16.48 -4.22
CA ALA A 183 6.49 16.48 -5.65
C ALA A 183 6.71 15.09 -6.29
N TRP A 184 7.77 14.38 -5.91
CA TRP A 184 8.04 13.02 -6.39
C TRP A 184 6.97 12.04 -5.90
N ARG A 185 6.61 12.08 -4.60
CA ARG A 185 5.57 11.21 -4.03
C ARG A 185 4.22 11.41 -4.71
N GLN A 186 3.81 12.67 -4.92
CA GLN A 186 2.57 12.99 -5.61
C GLN A 186 2.58 12.52 -7.07
N GLN A 187 3.69 12.70 -7.79
CA GLN A 187 3.83 12.21 -9.16
C GLN A 187 3.82 10.68 -9.22
N PHE A 188 4.46 10.01 -8.27
CA PHE A 188 4.45 8.56 -8.13
C PHE A 188 3.02 8.05 -7.90
N GLN A 189 2.29 8.63 -6.96
CA GLN A 189 0.90 8.32 -6.68
C GLN A 189 0.00 8.58 -7.89
N ALA A 190 0.06 9.76 -8.49
CA ALA A 190 -0.73 10.12 -9.67
C ALA A 190 -0.48 9.15 -10.85
N SER A 191 0.80 8.75 -11.05
CA SER A 191 1.15 7.75 -12.07
C SER A 191 0.52 6.39 -11.80
N GLY A 192 0.36 6.00 -10.54
CA GLY A 192 -0.40 4.81 -10.14
C GLY A 192 -1.89 4.94 -10.46
N GLN A 193 -2.50 6.10 -10.17
CA GLN A 193 -3.93 6.36 -10.41
C GLN A 193 -4.30 6.46 -11.90
N MET A 194 -3.35 6.70 -12.80
CA MET A 194 -3.62 6.74 -14.25
C MET A 194 -4.17 5.42 -14.81
N PHE A 195 -3.93 4.31 -14.11
CA PHE A 195 -4.35 2.99 -14.55
C PHE A 195 -5.37 2.42 -13.57
N ALA A 196 -6.59 2.23 -14.03
CA ALA A 196 -7.64 1.64 -13.20
C ALA A 196 -7.29 0.18 -12.83
N ASP A 197 -7.39 -0.15 -11.55
CA ASP A 197 -7.28 -1.52 -11.08
C ASP A 197 -8.55 -2.29 -11.43
N LYS A 198 -8.42 -3.21 -12.39
CA LYS A 198 -9.40 -4.26 -12.60
C LYS A 198 -8.88 -5.49 -11.88
N ASN A 199 -9.49 -5.83 -10.73
CA ASN A 199 -9.28 -7.05 -9.97
C ASN A 199 -7.90 -7.72 -10.20
N GLU A 200 -6.93 -7.37 -9.39
CA GLU A 200 -5.59 -7.97 -9.46
C GLU A 200 -5.70 -9.46 -9.14
N ARG A 201 -5.64 -10.28 -10.18
CA ARG A 201 -5.65 -11.75 -10.06
C ARG A 201 -4.23 -12.27 -9.85
N ILE A 202 -3.57 -11.76 -8.80
CA ILE A 202 -2.17 -12.08 -8.48
C ILE A 202 -1.95 -13.58 -8.34
N ASP A 203 -2.89 -14.28 -7.70
CA ASP A 203 -2.82 -15.75 -7.56
C ASP A 203 -2.83 -16.48 -8.90
N LYS A 204 -3.60 -15.99 -9.88
CA LYS A 204 -3.60 -16.53 -11.23
C LYS A 204 -2.26 -16.29 -11.93
N PHE A 205 -1.68 -15.11 -11.73
CA PHE A 205 -0.37 -14.78 -12.28
C PHE A 205 0.73 -15.63 -11.65
N LYS A 206 0.70 -15.86 -10.32
CA LYS A 206 1.63 -16.75 -9.63
C LYS A 206 1.55 -18.17 -10.18
N ASN A 207 0.35 -18.74 -10.23
CA ASN A 207 0.10 -20.07 -10.80
C ASN A 207 0.52 -20.16 -12.27
N TRP A 208 0.38 -19.07 -13.03
CA TRP A 208 0.82 -19.03 -14.42
C TRP A 208 2.35 -19.02 -14.53
N ILE A 209 3.06 -18.28 -13.69
CA ILE A 209 4.54 -18.23 -13.68
C ILE A 209 5.12 -19.62 -13.39
N GLU A 210 4.53 -20.41 -12.52
CA GLU A 210 5.01 -21.74 -12.12
C GLU A 210 4.82 -22.82 -13.22
N LYS A 211 3.85 -22.64 -14.13
CA LYS A 211 3.56 -23.61 -15.18
C LYS A 211 4.52 -23.47 -16.36
N PRO A 212 4.92 -24.55 -17.04
CA PRO A 212 5.74 -24.45 -18.25
C PRO A 212 4.99 -23.71 -19.38
N SER A 213 5.72 -22.91 -20.17
CA SER A 213 5.13 -22.20 -21.31
C SER A 213 4.85 -23.15 -22.47
N PRO A 214 3.69 -23.02 -23.15
CA PRO A 214 3.39 -23.81 -24.34
C PRO A 214 4.42 -23.51 -25.45
N LEU A 215 4.69 -24.47 -26.30
CA LEU A 215 5.65 -24.39 -27.43
C LEU A 215 7.12 -24.09 -27.07
N GLN A 216 7.47 -23.98 -25.79
CA GLN A 216 8.79 -23.55 -25.34
C GLN A 216 9.95 -24.34 -25.94
N ASN A 217 9.81 -25.66 -26.05
CA ASN A 217 10.83 -26.60 -26.51
C ASN A 217 10.56 -27.11 -27.96
N ASN A 218 9.56 -26.57 -28.64
CA ASN A 218 9.23 -27.04 -29.98
C ASN A 218 10.03 -26.30 -31.06
N THR A 219 11.19 -26.83 -31.41
CA THR A 219 12.08 -26.24 -32.41
C THR A 219 11.42 -26.19 -33.79
N PHE A 220 10.54 -27.11 -34.15
CA PHE A 220 9.82 -27.12 -35.41
C PHE A 220 8.92 -25.87 -35.54
N PHE A 221 8.06 -25.60 -34.56
CA PHE A 221 7.22 -24.42 -34.61
C PHE A 221 8.04 -23.11 -34.57
N ARG A 222 9.18 -23.12 -33.88
CA ARG A 222 10.07 -21.96 -33.87
C ARG A 222 10.64 -21.66 -35.25
N VAL A 223 11.19 -22.68 -35.95
CA VAL A 223 11.78 -22.50 -37.28
C VAL A 223 10.71 -22.10 -38.28
N ILE A 224 9.57 -22.79 -38.32
CA ILE A 224 8.51 -22.53 -39.28
C ILE A 224 7.88 -21.13 -39.11
N SER A 225 7.81 -20.65 -37.86
CA SER A 225 7.28 -19.30 -37.56
C SER A 225 8.17 -18.15 -38.07
N TYR A 226 9.43 -18.39 -38.36
CA TYR A 226 10.30 -17.41 -39.00
C TYR A 226 10.39 -17.61 -40.52
N VAL A 227 10.49 -18.85 -40.99
CA VAL A 227 10.70 -19.17 -42.40
C VAL A 227 9.48 -18.80 -43.26
N LEU A 228 8.28 -19.20 -42.83
CA LEU A 228 7.07 -18.97 -43.66
C LEU A 228 6.70 -17.48 -43.80
N PRO A 229 6.72 -16.65 -42.79
CA PRO A 229 6.51 -15.20 -42.96
C PRO A 229 7.53 -14.56 -43.90
N VAL A 230 8.81 -14.92 -43.81
CA VAL A 230 9.84 -14.41 -44.70
C VAL A 230 9.53 -14.79 -46.15
N LEU A 231 9.20 -16.07 -46.41
CA LEU A 231 8.79 -16.51 -47.75
C LEU A 231 7.54 -15.77 -48.23
N THR A 232 6.55 -15.56 -47.37
CA THR A 232 5.32 -14.83 -47.72
C THR A 232 5.63 -13.40 -48.13
N VAL A 233 6.53 -12.70 -47.41
CA VAL A 233 6.94 -11.33 -47.75
C VAL A 233 7.75 -11.30 -49.05
N ILE A 234 8.65 -12.26 -49.29
CA ILE A 234 9.41 -12.35 -50.55
C ILE A 234 8.44 -12.51 -51.72
N VAL A 235 7.47 -13.42 -51.63
CA VAL A 235 6.48 -13.64 -52.70
C VAL A 235 5.59 -12.39 -52.88
N LEU A 236 5.26 -11.68 -51.82
CA LEU A 236 4.54 -10.40 -51.88
C LEU A 236 5.34 -9.34 -52.66
N ILE A 237 6.63 -9.23 -52.41
CA ILE A 237 7.51 -8.31 -53.16
C ILE A 237 7.58 -8.74 -54.66
N LEU A 238 7.74 -10.03 -54.96
CA LEU A 238 7.76 -10.54 -56.31
C LEU A 238 6.45 -10.28 -57.07
N LEU A 239 5.31 -10.32 -56.38
CA LEU A 239 3.98 -10.02 -56.94
C LEU A 239 3.90 -8.58 -57.54
N PHE A 240 4.59 -7.60 -56.90
CA PHE A 240 4.59 -6.22 -57.33
C PHE A 240 5.77 -5.84 -58.22
N SER A 241 6.84 -6.65 -58.26
CA SER A 241 8.07 -6.34 -59.00
C SER A 241 8.26 -7.16 -60.28
N THR A 242 7.47 -8.22 -60.47
CA THR A 242 7.58 -9.11 -61.61
C THR A 242 6.22 -9.51 -62.16
N GLU A 243 6.17 -9.90 -63.45
CA GLU A 243 4.96 -10.46 -64.09
C GLU A 243 4.82 -11.99 -63.89
N TRP A 244 5.37 -12.50 -62.79
CA TRP A 244 5.34 -13.95 -62.50
C TRP A 244 3.91 -14.44 -62.21
N ALA A 245 3.33 -15.20 -63.13
CA ALA A 245 1.94 -15.66 -63.08
C ALA A 245 1.60 -16.49 -61.83
N LEU A 246 2.59 -17.19 -61.25
CA LEU A 246 2.39 -17.99 -60.04
C LEU A 246 2.56 -17.22 -58.72
N ALA A 247 2.96 -15.94 -58.77
CA ALA A 247 3.18 -15.16 -57.56
C ALA A 247 1.92 -15.00 -56.70
N LEU A 248 0.79 -14.66 -57.34
CA LEU A 248 -0.49 -14.48 -56.63
C LEU A 248 -1.06 -15.78 -56.02
N PRO A 249 -1.12 -16.92 -56.76
CA PRO A 249 -1.54 -18.19 -56.16
C PRO A 249 -0.63 -18.63 -55.02
N LEU A 250 0.69 -18.49 -55.16
CA LEU A 250 1.66 -18.84 -54.11
C LEU A 250 1.53 -17.96 -52.87
N PHE A 251 1.34 -16.65 -53.04
CA PHE A 251 1.07 -15.72 -51.97
C PHE A 251 -0.18 -16.13 -51.15
N LYS A 252 -1.29 -16.43 -51.84
CA LYS A 252 -2.52 -16.91 -51.21
C LYS A 252 -2.29 -18.24 -50.45
N ALA A 253 -1.58 -19.19 -51.06
CA ALA A 253 -1.29 -20.48 -50.45
C ALA A 253 -0.44 -20.34 -49.17
N LEU A 254 0.61 -19.52 -49.18
CA LEU A 254 1.44 -19.22 -48.02
C LEU A 254 0.66 -18.49 -46.94
N GLY A 255 -0.19 -17.52 -47.30
CA GLY A 255 -1.05 -16.81 -46.35
C GLY A 255 -2.03 -17.76 -45.65
N ILE A 256 -2.68 -18.66 -46.39
CA ILE A 256 -3.56 -19.70 -45.83
C ILE A 256 -2.78 -20.66 -44.92
N LEU A 257 -1.59 -21.09 -45.34
CA LEU A 257 -0.75 -21.97 -44.53
C LEU A 257 -0.34 -21.32 -43.18
N ASN A 258 0.04 -20.04 -43.23
CA ASN A 258 0.32 -19.27 -41.99
C ASN A 258 -0.89 -19.26 -41.07
N ILE A 259 -2.10 -19.01 -41.57
CA ILE A 259 -3.34 -19.02 -40.78
C ILE A 259 -3.63 -20.40 -40.21
N ILE A 260 -3.45 -21.48 -40.98
CA ILE A 260 -3.65 -22.86 -40.48
C ILE A 260 -2.69 -23.19 -39.33
N ILE A 261 -1.43 -22.79 -39.42
CA ILE A 261 -0.43 -23.00 -38.37
C ILE A 261 -0.83 -22.24 -37.10
N VAL A 262 -1.25 -20.98 -37.21
CA VAL A 262 -1.75 -20.21 -36.06
C VAL A 262 -3.01 -20.86 -35.47
N ALA A 263 -3.95 -21.27 -36.32
CA ALA A 263 -5.19 -21.95 -35.88
C ALA A 263 -4.91 -23.26 -35.12
N SER A 264 -3.86 -24.01 -35.50
CA SER A 264 -3.45 -25.21 -34.77
C SER A 264 -3.04 -24.92 -33.31
N GLN A 265 -2.61 -23.68 -33.01
CA GLN A 265 -2.20 -23.24 -31.68
C GLN A 265 -3.26 -22.40 -30.97
N GLN A 266 -4.45 -22.26 -31.53
CA GLN A 266 -5.51 -21.39 -31.00
C GLN A 266 -5.87 -21.72 -29.54
N LYS A 267 -5.84 -23.00 -29.14
CA LYS A 267 -6.09 -23.41 -27.76
C LYS A 267 -5.10 -22.77 -26.78
N HIS A 268 -3.83 -22.75 -27.11
CA HIS A 268 -2.78 -22.14 -26.26
C HIS A 268 -2.89 -20.63 -26.26
N ILE A 269 -3.10 -20.01 -27.42
CA ILE A 269 -3.27 -18.56 -27.56
C ILE A 269 -4.46 -18.07 -26.73
N LYS A 270 -5.61 -18.76 -26.84
CA LYS A 270 -6.83 -18.42 -26.09
C LYS A 270 -6.63 -18.61 -24.58
N HIS A 271 -5.97 -19.67 -24.17
CA HIS A 271 -5.67 -19.92 -22.77
C HIS A 271 -4.81 -18.83 -22.13
N GLU A 272 -3.72 -18.41 -22.79
CA GLU A 272 -2.85 -17.32 -22.31
C GLU A 272 -3.60 -15.98 -22.27
N HIS A 273 -4.43 -15.70 -23.29
CA HIS A 273 -5.27 -14.51 -23.33
C HIS A 273 -6.26 -14.48 -22.16
N GLU A 274 -7.04 -15.56 -21.93
CA GLU A 274 -8.03 -15.63 -20.82
C GLU A 274 -7.41 -15.49 -19.43
N LEU A 275 -6.16 -15.95 -19.26
CA LEU A 275 -5.45 -15.83 -17.99
C LEU A 275 -4.91 -14.43 -17.71
N LEU A 276 -4.43 -13.72 -18.74
CA LEU A 276 -3.58 -12.55 -18.58
C LEU A 276 -4.14 -11.25 -19.18
N SER A 277 -5.20 -11.29 -20.02
CA SER A 277 -5.73 -10.12 -20.73
C SER A 277 -6.12 -8.98 -19.77
N ASP A 278 -6.75 -9.30 -18.65
CA ASP A 278 -7.19 -8.29 -17.68
C ASP A 278 -6.02 -7.62 -16.93
N MET A 279 -4.82 -8.20 -16.99
CA MET A 279 -3.63 -7.75 -16.23
C MET A 279 -2.71 -6.80 -17.02
N SER A 280 -2.96 -6.61 -18.31
CA SER A 280 -2.11 -5.77 -19.18
C SER A 280 -1.97 -4.34 -18.65
N LEU A 281 -3.06 -3.73 -18.19
CA LEU A 281 -3.06 -2.38 -17.60
C LEU A 281 -2.32 -2.34 -16.26
N SER A 282 -2.49 -3.36 -15.40
CA SER A 282 -1.77 -3.46 -14.12
C SER A 282 -0.26 -3.56 -14.35
N PHE A 283 0.20 -4.34 -15.34
CA PHE A 283 1.63 -4.41 -15.66
C PHE A 283 2.17 -3.11 -16.27
N GLN A 284 1.34 -2.37 -17.00
CA GLN A 284 1.70 -1.03 -17.45
C GLN A 284 1.86 -0.05 -16.28
N LYS A 285 0.93 -0.09 -15.30
CA LYS A 285 1.03 0.62 -14.03
C LYS A 285 2.35 0.32 -13.33
N TYR A 286 2.65 -0.96 -13.09
CA TYR A 286 3.88 -1.37 -12.43
C TYR A 286 5.14 -0.93 -13.19
N ALA A 287 5.12 -0.98 -14.53
CA ALA A 287 6.22 -0.47 -15.35
C ALA A 287 6.48 1.03 -15.13
N VAL A 288 5.43 1.84 -15.03
CA VAL A 288 5.56 3.29 -14.81
C VAL A 288 6.06 3.59 -13.40
N LEU A 289 5.52 2.90 -12.39
CA LEU A 289 5.93 3.07 -11.00
C LEU A 289 7.38 2.62 -10.79
N LEU A 290 7.78 1.45 -11.29
CA LEU A 290 9.17 0.98 -11.23
C LEU A 290 10.12 1.95 -11.95
N LYS A 291 9.71 2.53 -13.08
CA LYS A 291 10.50 3.53 -13.79
C LYS A 291 10.69 4.81 -12.96
N ALA A 292 9.68 5.23 -12.20
CA ALA A 292 9.80 6.37 -11.29
C ALA A 292 10.83 6.12 -10.19
N ILE A 293 10.88 4.89 -9.64
CA ILE A 293 11.89 4.47 -8.66
C ILE A 293 13.30 4.42 -9.30
N GLU A 294 13.42 3.81 -10.50
CA GLU A 294 14.70 3.68 -11.22
C GLU A 294 15.33 5.05 -11.53
N ASN A 295 14.51 6.04 -11.88
CA ASN A 295 14.98 7.36 -12.29
C ASN A 295 15.27 8.31 -11.11
N GLU A 296 14.76 8.05 -9.92
CA GLU A 296 14.95 8.91 -8.76
C GLU A 296 16.30 8.65 -8.10
N THR A 297 16.90 9.69 -7.51
CA THR A 297 18.14 9.58 -6.73
C THR A 297 17.79 9.63 -5.25
N PHE A 298 18.23 8.60 -4.53
CA PHE A 298 18.00 8.47 -3.09
C PHE A 298 19.33 8.55 -2.33
N THR A 299 19.26 9.06 -1.10
CA THR A 299 20.40 9.17 -0.18
C THR A 299 20.33 8.11 0.92
N SER A 300 19.14 7.74 1.37
CA SER A 300 18.99 6.72 2.43
C SER A 300 19.42 5.33 1.94
N GLU A 301 20.04 4.59 2.85
CA GLU A 301 20.52 3.23 2.57
C GLU A 301 19.39 2.29 2.17
N LYS A 302 18.25 2.31 2.89
CA LYS A 302 17.08 1.46 2.63
C LYS A 302 16.54 1.67 1.22
N LEU A 303 16.32 2.93 0.79
CA LEU A 303 15.80 3.23 -0.54
C LEU A 303 16.77 2.82 -1.65
N ASN A 304 18.07 2.98 -1.41
CA ASN A 304 19.11 2.52 -2.35
C ASN A 304 19.17 0.99 -2.45
N GLN A 305 19.07 0.27 -1.34
CA GLN A 305 18.99 -1.20 -1.34
C GLN A 305 17.76 -1.69 -2.13
N LEU A 306 16.59 -1.10 -1.89
CA LEU A 306 15.37 -1.42 -2.62
C LEU A 306 15.51 -1.11 -4.12
N LYS A 307 16.08 0.04 -4.48
CA LYS A 307 16.33 0.41 -5.88
C LYS A 307 17.32 -0.55 -6.55
N GLN A 308 18.38 -0.98 -5.87
CA GLN A 308 19.34 -1.93 -6.43
C GLN A 308 18.72 -3.30 -6.67
N SER A 309 17.79 -3.74 -5.84
CA SER A 309 17.14 -5.05 -5.97
C SER A 309 16.19 -5.19 -7.17
N ILE A 310 15.81 -4.08 -7.82
CA ILE A 310 15.02 -4.10 -9.06
C ILE A 310 15.90 -4.05 -10.32
N VAL A 311 17.22 -3.98 -10.18
CA VAL A 311 18.16 -4.05 -11.31
C VAL A 311 18.59 -5.51 -11.47
N VAL A 312 18.22 -6.12 -12.59
CA VAL A 312 18.60 -7.51 -12.91
C VAL A 312 19.53 -7.47 -14.12
N GLU A 313 20.66 -8.20 -14.05
CA GLU A 313 21.66 -8.40 -15.11
C GLU A 313 21.36 -7.77 -16.48
N GLY A 314 21.62 -6.45 -16.61
CA GLY A 314 21.52 -5.71 -17.88
C GLY A 314 20.10 -5.33 -18.36
N ALA A 315 19.04 -5.62 -17.56
CA ALA A 315 17.67 -5.22 -17.87
C ALA A 315 17.02 -4.50 -16.68
N SER A 316 16.31 -3.39 -16.94
CA SER A 316 15.53 -2.66 -15.95
C SER A 316 14.20 -3.37 -15.72
N ALA A 317 13.76 -3.46 -14.47
CA ALA A 317 12.46 -4.05 -14.10
C ALA A 317 11.31 -3.34 -14.83
N SER A 318 11.37 -2.01 -14.94
CA SER A 318 10.35 -1.22 -15.65
C SER A 318 10.26 -1.57 -17.13
N GLN A 319 11.40 -1.80 -17.80
CA GLN A 319 11.42 -2.22 -19.20
C GLN A 319 10.87 -3.64 -19.37
N ALA A 320 11.22 -4.56 -18.46
CA ALA A 320 10.71 -5.92 -18.48
C ALA A 320 9.18 -5.95 -18.30
N MET A 321 8.63 -5.17 -17.36
CA MET A 321 7.19 -5.05 -17.12
C MET A 321 6.48 -4.39 -18.30
N LYS A 322 7.03 -3.33 -18.88
CA LYS A 322 6.50 -2.69 -20.09
C LYS A 322 6.46 -3.68 -21.25
N ARG A 323 7.51 -4.48 -21.41
CA ARG A 323 7.57 -5.51 -22.45
C ARG A 323 6.49 -6.57 -22.25
N LEU A 324 6.24 -7.01 -21.02
CA LEU A 324 5.15 -7.93 -20.71
C LEU A 324 3.79 -7.34 -21.11
N SER A 325 3.49 -6.10 -20.69
CA SER A 325 2.25 -5.40 -21.05
C SER A 325 2.08 -5.33 -22.58
N VAL A 326 3.14 -4.98 -23.33
CA VAL A 326 3.09 -4.94 -24.80
C VAL A 326 2.79 -6.32 -25.40
N ILE A 327 3.41 -7.38 -24.88
CA ILE A 327 3.15 -8.76 -25.35
C ILE A 327 1.69 -9.15 -25.08
N LEU A 328 1.14 -8.79 -23.92
CA LEU A 328 -0.26 -9.08 -23.59
C LEU A 328 -1.24 -8.34 -24.48
N ASN A 329 -0.99 -7.07 -24.75
CA ASN A 329 -1.79 -6.28 -25.70
C ASN A 329 -1.78 -6.88 -27.11
N GLN A 330 -0.75 -7.67 -27.49
CA GLN A 330 -0.73 -8.39 -28.76
C GLN A 330 -1.79 -9.50 -28.81
N PHE A 331 -2.10 -10.14 -27.68
CA PHE A 331 -3.18 -11.14 -27.62
C PHE A 331 -4.56 -10.50 -27.70
N ASP A 332 -4.77 -9.28 -27.23
CA ASP A 332 -6.05 -8.57 -27.30
C ASP A 332 -6.48 -8.27 -28.76
N ASN A 333 -5.52 -8.17 -29.67
CA ASN A 333 -5.78 -7.99 -31.11
C ASN A 333 -6.43 -9.21 -31.79
N ILE A 334 -6.55 -10.37 -31.09
CA ILE A 334 -7.34 -11.53 -31.57
C ILE A 334 -8.80 -11.15 -31.83
N LEU A 335 -9.33 -10.21 -31.04
CA LEU A 335 -10.73 -9.74 -31.16
C LEU A 335 -10.97 -8.86 -32.39
N ASN A 336 -9.92 -8.41 -33.08
CA ASN A 336 -10.03 -7.67 -34.35
C ASN A 336 -9.77 -8.62 -35.52
N PRO A 337 -10.83 -9.06 -36.27
CA PRO A 337 -10.68 -10.02 -37.35
C PRO A 337 -9.72 -9.57 -38.47
N PHE A 338 -9.70 -8.29 -38.79
CA PHE A 338 -8.80 -7.76 -39.83
C PHE A 338 -7.34 -7.81 -39.39
N ALA A 339 -7.04 -7.35 -38.15
CA ALA A 339 -5.69 -7.41 -37.61
C ALA A 339 -5.22 -8.88 -37.42
N ALA A 340 -6.15 -9.77 -36.99
CA ALA A 340 -5.86 -11.17 -36.83
C ALA A 340 -5.55 -11.87 -38.18
N ILE A 341 -6.36 -11.65 -39.21
CA ILE A 341 -6.17 -12.27 -40.53
C ILE A 341 -4.89 -11.75 -41.20
N LEU A 342 -4.71 -10.43 -41.24
CA LEU A 342 -3.52 -9.82 -41.88
C LEU A 342 -2.25 -10.11 -41.10
N GLY A 343 -2.27 -9.91 -39.76
CA GLY A 343 -1.12 -10.14 -38.90
C GLY A 343 -0.69 -11.61 -38.88
N ASN A 344 -1.63 -12.55 -38.82
CA ASN A 344 -1.31 -13.97 -38.82
C ASN A 344 -1.03 -14.51 -40.23
N GLY A 345 -1.75 -14.08 -41.23
CA GLY A 345 -1.53 -14.50 -42.61
C GLY A 345 -0.18 -14.05 -43.19
N LEU A 346 0.32 -12.90 -42.78
CA LEU A 346 1.63 -12.38 -43.20
C LEU A 346 2.77 -12.76 -42.26
N PHE A 347 2.55 -12.69 -40.94
CA PHE A 347 3.62 -12.67 -39.95
C PHE A 347 3.49 -13.71 -38.84
N GLN A 348 2.45 -14.56 -38.78
CA GLN A 348 2.18 -15.47 -37.64
C GLN A 348 2.23 -14.76 -36.29
N TYR A 349 1.66 -13.56 -36.21
CA TYR A 349 1.79 -12.60 -35.14
C TYR A 349 1.56 -13.17 -33.73
N HIS A 350 0.51 -13.99 -33.54
CA HIS A 350 0.19 -14.57 -32.23
C HIS A 350 1.15 -15.70 -31.81
N ILE A 351 1.77 -16.43 -32.76
CA ILE A 351 2.81 -17.41 -32.43
C ILE A 351 4.06 -16.70 -31.92
N HIS A 352 4.45 -15.60 -32.54
CA HIS A 352 5.56 -14.78 -32.06
C HIS A 352 5.28 -14.17 -30.69
N ALA A 353 4.02 -13.77 -30.39
CA ALA A 353 3.59 -13.33 -29.08
C ALA A 353 3.76 -14.46 -28.03
N LEU A 354 3.34 -15.70 -28.33
CA LEU A 354 3.56 -16.87 -27.45
C LEU A 354 5.04 -17.14 -27.15
N PHE A 355 5.91 -17.10 -28.17
CA PHE A 355 7.35 -17.27 -27.97
C PHE A 355 7.96 -16.14 -27.13
N SER A 356 7.52 -14.91 -27.38
CA SER A 356 7.97 -13.74 -26.63
C SER A 356 7.55 -13.83 -25.16
N LEU A 357 6.32 -14.27 -24.88
CA LEU A 357 5.79 -14.49 -23.55
C LEU A 357 6.57 -15.59 -22.82
N GLY A 358 6.82 -16.73 -23.49
CA GLY A 358 7.61 -17.81 -22.95
C GLY A 358 9.08 -17.42 -22.68
N LYS A 359 9.67 -16.55 -23.53
CA LYS A 359 11.01 -16.00 -23.29
C LYS A 359 11.01 -15.08 -22.08
N TRP A 360 10.04 -14.16 -21.98
CA TRP A 360 9.90 -13.25 -20.85
C TRP A 360 9.79 -14.02 -19.53
N LYS A 361 8.93 -15.03 -19.49
CA LYS A 361 8.69 -15.86 -18.32
C LYS A 361 9.96 -16.57 -17.83
N ARG A 362 10.77 -17.14 -18.74
CA ARG A 362 12.05 -17.78 -18.38
C ARG A 362 13.07 -16.79 -17.83
N THR A 363 13.10 -15.58 -18.41
CA THR A 363 14.11 -14.59 -18.03
C THR A 363 13.77 -13.92 -16.70
N PHE A 364 12.49 -13.61 -16.46
CA PHE A 364 12.07 -12.74 -15.37
C PHE A 364 11.09 -13.39 -14.37
N GLY A 365 10.59 -14.60 -14.66
CA GLY A 365 9.56 -15.24 -13.84
C GLY A 365 9.97 -15.47 -12.38
N HIS A 366 11.25 -15.70 -12.10
CA HIS A 366 11.78 -15.91 -10.75
C HIS A 366 12.01 -14.59 -9.98
N THR A 367 12.13 -13.45 -10.67
CA THR A 367 12.44 -12.15 -10.03
C THR A 367 11.24 -11.21 -9.94
N VAL A 368 10.18 -11.45 -10.73
CA VAL A 368 9.05 -10.51 -10.84
C VAL A 368 8.34 -10.25 -9.51
N PHE A 369 8.21 -11.25 -8.64
CA PHE A 369 7.58 -11.09 -7.32
C PHE A 369 8.43 -10.24 -6.38
N GLN A 370 9.76 -10.30 -6.51
CA GLN A 370 10.65 -9.40 -5.79
C GLN A 370 10.41 -7.94 -6.21
N TRP A 371 10.19 -7.67 -7.49
CA TRP A 371 9.84 -6.32 -7.96
C TRP A 371 8.51 -5.82 -7.38
N PHE A 372 7.52 -6.70 -7.24
CA PHE A 372 6.25 -6.36 -6.61
C PHE A 372 6.41 -6.07 -5.11
N GLN A 373 7.24 -6.83 -4.41
CA GLN A 373 7.56 -6.55 -3.01
C GLN A 373 8.26 -5.19 -2.85
N VAL A 374 9.25 -4.90 -3.70
CA VAL A 374 9.93 -3.58 -3.69
C VAL A 374 8.95 -2.45 -3.96
N LEU A 375 8.05 -2.63 -4.93
CA LEU A 375 7.01 -1.65 -5.24
C LEU A 375 6.10 -1.41 -4.02
N GLY A 376 5.65 -2.50 -3.39
CA GLY A 376 4.84 -2.42 -2.18
C GLY A 376 5.54 -1.69 -1.03
N GLU A 377 6.82 -1.98 -0.80
CA GLU A 377 7.62 -1.31 0.23
C GLU A 377 7.80 0.19 -0.06
N PHE A 378 8.04 0.58 -1.33
CA PHE A 378 8.10 2.00 -1.71
C PHE A 378 6.78 2.73 -1.49
N GLU A 379 5.64 2.11 -1.82
CA GLU A 379 4.32 2.68 -1.58
C GLU A 379 4.02 2.81 -0.09
N SER A 380 4.37 1.80 0.71
CA SER A 380 4.24 1.82 2.16
C SER A 380 5.09 2.94 2.78
N LEU A 381 6.38 3.04 2.44
CA LEU A 381 7.28 4.10 2.90
C LEU A 381 6.81 5.49 2.46
N SER A 382 6.29 5.63 1.23
CA SER A 382 5.73 6.89 0.72
C SER A 382 4.46 7.30 1.47
N SER A 383 3.62 6.34 1.86
CA SER A 383 2.42 6.57 2.67
C SER A 383 2.79 7.07 4.07
N ILE A 384 3.76 6.42 4.73
CA ILE A 384 4.29 6.86 6.03
C ILE A 384 4.94 8.24 5.91
N ALA A 385 5.67 8.50 4.83
CA ALA A 385 6.29 9.80 4.57
C ALA A 385 5.27 10.93 4.37
N ASN A 386 4.12 10.61 3.75
CA ASN A 386 3.02 11.55 3.63
C ASN A 386 2.40 11.87 5.00
N PHE A 387 2.21 10.86 5.84
CA PHE A 387 1.75 11.02 7.21
C PHE A 387 2.72 11.90 8.02
N SER A 388 4.04 11.64 7.92
CA SER A 388 5.07 12.46 8.54
C SER A 388 5.03 13.92 8.06
N TYR A 389 4.82 14.14 6.76
CA TYR A 389 4.72 15.47 6.18
C TYR A 389 3.50 16.25 6.69
N ASN A 390 2.37 15.56 6.88
CA ASN A 390 1.12 16.15 7.36
C ASN A 390 1.11 16.44 8.86
N HIS A 391 2.01 15.79 9.63
CA HIS A 391 2.12 15.92 11.07
C HIS A 391 3.53 16.38 11.48
N PRO A 392 3.91 17.64 11.21
CA PRO A 392 5.27 18.15 11.47
C PRO A 392 5.62 18.27 12.96
N ASP A 393 4.61 18.17 13.85
CA ASP A 393 4.72 18.12 15.30
C ASP A 393 5.04 16.72 15.85
N PHE A 394 4.94 15.66 15.02
CA PHE A 394 5.27 14.31 15.42
C PHE A 394 6.77 14.05 15.30
N ILE A 395 7.29 13.20 16.20
CA ILE A 395 8.72 12.89 16.25
C ILE A 395 9.00 11.46 15.80
N PHE A 396 10.20 11.20 15.32
CA PHE A 396 10.67 9.86 15.07
C PHE A 396 11.20 9.25 16.38
N PRO A 397 10.64 8.13 16.83
CA PRO A 397 11.01 7.51 18.10
C PRO A 397 12.40 6.87 18.03
N THR A 398 13.08 6.80 19.18
CA THR A 398 14.43 6.19 19.30
C THR A 398 14.27 4.72 19.70
N PRO A 399 14.61 3.74 18.82
CA PRO A 399 14.65 2.34 19.22
C PRO A 399 15.87 2.08 20.12
N LEU A 400 15.65 1.42 21.24
CA LEU A 400 16.69 0.96 22.17
C LEU A 400 17.27 -0.37 21.64
N ASN A 401 18.53 -0.69 22.00
CA ASN A 401 19.29 -1.87 21.48
C ASN A 401 19.71 -1.81 20.00
N TYR A 402 19.85 -0.63 19.42
CA TYR A 402 20.60 -0.49 18.18
C TYR A 402 22.10 -0.72 18.48
N PRO A 403 22.87 -1.50 17.67
CA PRO A 403 24.31 -1.66 17.88
C PRO A 403 25.00 -0.29 17.82
N LEU A 404 25.48 0.14 18.99
CA LEU A 404 25.97 1.47 19.30
C LEU A 404 27.35 1.78 18.69
N SER A 405 27.59 1.44 17.41
CA SER A 405 28.84 1.87 16.77
C SER A 405 28.86 3.35 16.36
N THR A 406 27.73 4.06 16.41
CA THR A 406 27.64 5.42 15.86
C THR A 406 26.96 6.48 16.72
N ILE A 407 26.23 6.13 17.79
CA ILE A 407 25.50 7.12 18.60
C ILE A 407 25.70 6.81 20.09
N HIS A 408 26.32 7.73 20.83
CA HIS A 408 26.42 7.69 22.29
C HIS A 408 25.10 8.12 22.91
N TYR A 409 24.17 7.17 23.13
CA TYR A 409 23.08 7.36 24.07
C TYR A 409 23.40 6.60 25.37
N PRO A 410 23.23 7.23 26.55
CA PRO A 410 23.39 6.52 27.80
C PRO A 410 22.39 5.37 27.85
N LEU A 411 22.86 4.17 28.20
CA LEU A 411 21.99 3.03 28.56
C LEU A 411 21.16 3.47 29.77
N THR A 412 19.95 3.93 29.53
CA THR A 412 19.00 4.18 30.61
C THR A 412 18.44 2.81 31.04
N GLU A 413 18.25 2.61 32.34
CA GLU A 413 17.54 1.45 32.92
C GLU A 413 16.04 1.46 32.50
N GLU A 414 15.63 2.39 31.65
CA GLU A 414 14.29 2.67 31.21
C GLU A 414 13.97 1.87 29.95
N GLY A 415 13.02 0.96 30.03
CA GLY A 415 12.61 0.10 28.92
C GLY A 415 11.74 0.80 27.88
N LEU A 416 10.99 1.82 28.28
CA LEU A 416 10.08 2.61 27.44
C LEU A 416 9.89 3.99 28.08
N LEU A 417 10.28 5.05 27.40
CA LEU A 417 10.09 6.43 27.84
C LEU A 417 9.21 7.17 26.84
N MET A 418 8.17 7.81 27.33
CA MET A 418 7.24 8.64 26.57
C MET A 418 7.00 9.96 27.30
N LYS A 419 7.23 11.09 26.64
CA LYS A 419 6.85 12.41 27.15
C LYS A 419 5.79 13.04 26.27
N ASN A 420 4.78 13.60 26.90
CA ASN A 420 3.65 14.26 26.24
C ASN A 420 3.01 13.37 25.17
N VAL A 421 2.93 12.03 25.39
CA VAL A 421 2.37 11.11 24.42
C VAL A 421 0.86 11.32 24.27
N GLY A 422 0.40 11.55 23.04
CA GLY A 422 -0.99 11.76 22.70
C GLY A 422 -1.49 10.79 21.65
N HIS A 423 -2.81 10.68 21.51
CA HIS A 423 -3.39 9.83 20.47
C HIS A 423 -3.27 10.53 19.10
N PRO A 424 -2.65 9.89 18.09
CA PRO A 424 -2.37 10.56 16.79
C PRO A 424 -3.63 10.98 16.03
N LEU A 425 -4.78 10.33 16.27
CA LEU A 425 -6.05 10.66 15.60
C LEU A 425 -6.88 11.72 16.34
N ILE A 426 -6.45 12.18 17.51
CA ILE A 426 -7.10 13.30 18.22
C ILE A 426 -6.43 14.59 17.74
N SER A 427 -7.25 15.55 17.31
CA SER A 427 -6.76 16.86 16.85
C SER A 427 -5.95 17.57 17.94
N SER A 428 -4.94 18.34 17.54
CA SER A 428 -3.97 18.98 18.46
C SER A 428 -4.61 19.94 19.48
N ASP A 429 -5.75 20.54 19.15
CA ASP A 429 -6.52 21.43 20.04
C ASP A 429 -7.28 20.70 21.16
N LYS A 430 -7.56 19.41 20.98
CA LYS A 430 -8.28 18.56 21.95
C LYS A 430 -7.41 17.50 22.60
N ARG A 431 -6.24 17.26 22.04
CA ARG A 431 -5.33 16.19 22.47
C ARG A 431 -4.63 16.58 23.76
N ILE A 432 -4.78 15.73 24.78
CA ILE A 432 -4.05 15.87 26.03
C ILE A 432 -2.93 14.83 26.05
N GLY A 433 -1.69 15.28 26.10
CA GLY A 433 -0.52 14.40 26.20
C GLY A 433 -0.20 14.05 27.65
N ASN A 434 0.36 12.87 27.86
CA ASN A 434 0.77 12.37 29.17
C ASN A 434 2.21 11.84 29.13
N ASP A 435 2.89 11.91 30.28
CA ASP A 435 4.21 11.34 30.46
C ASP A 435 4.09 9.92 30.99
N MET A 436 4.92 9.01 30.51
CA MET A 436 4.93 7.62 30.94
C MET A 436 6.32 7.02 30.82
N THR A 437 6.72 6.29 31.87
CA THR A 437 7.97 5.53 31.86
C THR A 437 7.72 4.13 32.36
N PHE A 438 8.18 3.15 31.59
CA PHE A 438 8.21 1.74 32.00
C PHE A 438 9.67 1.31 32.16
N LYS A 439 10.00 0.78 33.31
CA LYS A 439 11.27 0.07 33.51
C LYS A 439 11.15 -1.36 32.93
N ASP A 440 12.24 -2.00 32.64
CA ASP A 440 12.24 -3.40 32.18
C ASP A 440 12.82 -4.31 33.31
N PRO A 441 12.01 -5.10 34.02
CA PRO A 441 10.56 -5.29 33.92
C PRO A 441 9.74 -4.34 34.80
N SER A 442 8.55 -3.92 34.34
CA SER A 442 7.58 -3.21 35.19
C SER A 442 6.14 -3.33 34.65
N PHE A 443 5.18 -3.21 35.55
CA PHE A 443 3.77 -3.27 35.18
C PHE A 443 2.97 -2.16 35.89
N VAL A 444 2.07 -1.52 35.15
CA VAL A 444 1.27 -0.41 35.66
C VAL A 444 -0.17 -0.85 35.91
N VAL A 445 -0.72 -0.51 37.05
CA VAL A 445 -2.14 -0.63 37.38
C VAL A 445 -2.77 0.76 37.19
N LEU A 446 -3.62 0.93 36.18
CA LEU A 446 -4.29 2.17 35.86
C LEU A 446 -5.72 2.16 36.40
N THR A 447 -6.03 3.03 37.37
CA THR A 447 -7.36 3.17 37.97
C THR A 447 -8.06 4.46 37.49
N GLY A 448 -9.36 4.55 37.69
CA GLY A 448 -10.17 5.72 37.38
C GLY A 448 -11.61 5.36 37.06
N SER A 449 -12.48 6.35 37.09
CA SER A 449 -13.90 6.18 36.79
C SER A 449 -14.16 5.89 35.32
N ASN A 450 -15.38 5.50 34.97
CA ASN A 450 -15.81 5.45 33.55
C ASN A 450 -15.72 6.84 32.94
N MET A 451 -15.39 6.90 31.64
CA MET A 451 -15.19 8.14 30.87
C MET A 451 -13.95 8.97 31.26
N SER A 452 -13.12 8.54 32.23
CA SER A 452 -11.92 9.28 32.64
C SER A 452 -10.78 9.27 31.61
N GLY A 453 -10.90 8.50 30.51
CA GLY A 453 -9.89 8.44 29.45
C GLY A 453 -8.98 7.21 29.48
N LYS A 454 -9.17 6.24 30.41
CA LYS A 454 -8.33 5.02 30.51
C LYS A 454 -8.17 4.28 29.19
N SER A 455 -9.27 3.87 28.56
CA SER A 455 -9.23 3.09 27.31
C SER A 455 -8.62 3.90 26.14
N THR A 456 -8.84 5.23 26.10
CA THR A 456 -8.20 6.12 25.12
C THR A 456 -6.69 6.18 25.35
N PHE A 457 -6.25 6.26 26.59
CA PHE A 457 -4.83 6.25 26.94
C PHE A 457 -4.16 4.91 26.59
N LEU A 458 -4.79 3.78 26.90
CA LEU A 458 -4.30 2.46 26.51
C LEU A 458 -4.14 2.34 24.99
N ARG A 459 -5.12 2.83 24.21
CA ARG A 459 -5.00 2.90 22.75
C ARG A 459 -3.87 3.83 22.31
N THR A 460 -3.70 4.97 23.00
CA THR A 460 -2.60 5.90 22.71
C THR A 460 -1.24 5.20 22.79
N LEU A 461 -1.02 4.41 23.85
CA LEU A 461 0.22 3.63 24.00
C LEU A 461 0.39 2.60 22.87
N GLY A 462 -0.64 1.79 22.63
CA GLY A 462 -0.58 0.72 21.64
C GLY A 462 -0.39 1.24 20.22
N VAL A 463 -1.11 2.31 19.83
CA VAL A 463 -1.01 2.91 18.49
C VAL A 463 0.36 3.53 18.27
N ASN A 464 0.90 4.29 19.21
CA ASN A 464 2.23 4.89 19.06
C ASN A 464 3.34 3.82 19.03
N LEU A 465 3.21 2.71 19.80
CA LEU A 465 4.13 1.58 19.71
C LEU A 465 4.08 0.90 18.33
N ALA A 466 2.89 0.71 17.75
CA ALA A 466 2.76 0.13 16.42
C ALA A 466 3.38 1.04 15.35
N LEU A 467 3.12 2.35 15.41
CA LEU A 467 3.74 3.36 14.54
C LEU A 467 5.27 3.37 14.69
N ALA A 468 5.78 3.34 15.93
CA ALA A 468 7.21 3.29 16.22
C ALA A 468 7.89 2.08 15.57
N LYS A 469 7.29 0.89 15.71
CA LYS A 469 7.81 -0.36 15.15
C LYS A 469 7.84 -0.38 13.62
N MET A 470 6.91 0.25 12.94
CA MET A 470 6.93 0.34 11.47
C MET A 470 7.86 1.44 10.94
N GLY A 471 8.53 2.21 11.81
CA GLY A 471 9.41 3.32 11.44
C GLY A 471 8.68 4.63 11.13
N ALA A 472 7.43 4.76 11.56
CA ALA A 472 6.64 5.98 11.42
C ALA A 472 6.93 6.98 12.55
N PRO A 473 6.64 8.29 12.37
CA PRO A 473 6.65 9.24 13.47
C PRO A 473 5.49 8.97 14.44
N VAL A 474 5.71 9.33 15.70
CA VAL A 474 4.77 9.17 16.81
C VAL A 474 4.35 10.50 17.39
N CYS A 475 3.18 10.52 18.01
CA CYS A 475 2.62 11.71 18.62
C CYS A 475 3.15 11.87 20.06
N ALA A 476 4.33 12.45 20.22
CA ALA A 476 5.00 12.69 21.50
C ALA A 476 6.08 13.76 21.35
N ASP A 477 6.58 14.31 22.49
CA ASP A 477 7.75 15.20 22.50
C ASP A 477 9.05 14.38 22.62
N GLU A 478 9.01 13.22 23.32
CA GLU A 478 10.12 12.28 23.42
C GLU A 478 9.57 10.86 23.48
N PHE A 479 10.18 9.93 22.74
CA PHE A 479 9.75 8.54 22.70
C PHE A 479 10.95 7.63 22.45
N SER A 480 11.29 6.80 23.47
CA SER A 480 12.31 5.76 23.37
C SER A 480 11.72 4.41 23.72
N PHE A 481 11.98 3.37 22.94
CA PHE A 481 11.30 2.09 23.10
C PHE A 481 12.15 0.89 22.68
N TYR A 482 11.86 -0.26 23.29
CA TYR A 482 12.24 -1.55 22.74
C TYR A 482 11.22 -2.00 21.68
N PRO A 483 11.62 -2.71 20.64
CA PRO A 483 10.71 -3.28 19.63
C PRO A 483 9.96 -4.49 20.20
N PHE A 484 9.13 -4.26 21.25
CA PHE A 484 8.32 -5.28 21.90
C PHE A 484 7.34 -5.96 20.93
N ASN A 485 7.02 -7.22 21.18
CA ASN A 485 5.76 -7.79 20.70
C ASN A 485 4.61 -7.19 21.52
N VAL A 486 3.64 -6.60 20.83
CA VAL A 486 2.51 -5.93 21.48
C VAL A 486 1.32 -6.86 21.53
N PHE A 487 0.75 -7.03 22.73
CA PHE A 487 -0.51 -7.75 22.93
C PHE A 487 -1.51 -6.84 23.63
N VAL A 488 -2.71 -6.79 23.08
CA VAL A 488 -3.79 -5.95 23.61
C VAL A 488 -5.04 -6.78 23.84
N SER A 489 -5.68 -6.64 24.99
CA SER A 489 -6.99 -7.20 25.28
C SER A 489 -7.89 -6.12 25.87
N MET A 490 -8.68 -5.48 25.01
CA MET A 490 -9.60 -4.39 25.36
C MET A 490 -11.03 -4.69 24.92
N ARG A 491 -11.17 -5.40 23.82
CA ARG A 491 -12.46 -5.81 23.24
C ARG A 491 -12.51 -7.32 23.15
N VAL A 492 -13.63 -7.88 23.51
CA VAL A 492 -13.93 -9.28 23.24
C VAL A 492 -15.10 -9.31 22.27
N SER A 493 -14.91 -9.92 21.12
CA SER A 493 -15.97 -10.11 20.15
C SER A 493 -16.72 -11.40 20.44
N ASP A 494 -18.04 -11.34 20.57
CA ASP A 494 -18.89 -12.52 20.56
C ASP A 494 -18.83 -13.17 19.15
N SER A 495 -18.45 -14.42 19.10
CA SER A 495 -18.60 -15.22 17.89
C SER A 495 -19.79 -16.16 18.06
N LEU A 496 -20.97 -15.72 17.63
CA LEU A 496 -22.16 -16.55 17.54
C LEU A 496 -21.93 -17.77 16.63
N GLN A 497 -20.98 -17.69 15.71
CA GLN A 497 -20.64 -18.79 14.78
C GLN A 497 -19.88 -19.93 15.46
N ASN A 498 -19.07 -19.65 16.48
CA ASN A 498 -18.23 -20.66 17.15
C ASN A 498 -18.84 -21.21 18.46
N SER A 499 -20.04 -20.75 18.86
CA SER A 499 -20.71 -21.14 20.12
C SER A 499 -19.80 -20.98 21.37
N GLU A 500 -18.77 -20.15 21.30
CA GLU A 500 -17.86 -19.85 22.42
C GLU A 500 -18.48 -18.73 23.28
N SER A 501 -18.53 -18.94 24.60
CA SER A 501 -18.94 -17.88 25.49
C SER A 501 -17.89 -16.75 25.50
N PHE A 502 -18.36 -15.52 25.65
CA PHE A 502 -17.52 -14.31 25.78
C PHE A 502 -16.36 -14.52 26.77
N PHE A 503 -16.64 -15.13 27.92
CA PHE A 503 -15.63 -15.42 28.94
C PHE A 503 -14.56 -16.41 28.44
N PHE A 504 -14.94 -17.45 27.72
CA PHE A 504 -13.99 -18.44 27.21
C PHE A 504 -13.06 -17.86 26.12
N ALA A 505 -13.58 -17.02 25.23
CA ALA A 505 -12.78 -16.31 24.23
C ALA A 505 -11.74 -15.39 24.90
N GLU A 506 -12.14 -14.70 25.98
CA GLU A 506 -11.23 -13.86 26.76
C GLU A 506 -10.11 -14.69 27.43
N LEU A 507 -10.46 -15.82 28.05
CA LEU A 507 -9.48 -16.73 28.64
C LEU A 507 -8.48 -17.29 27.62
N LYS A 508 -8.95 -17.64 26.42
CA LYS A 508 -8.11 -18.13 25.32
C LYS A 508 -7.09 -17.07 24.90
N ARG A 509 -7.52 -15.80 24.84
CA ARG A 509 -6.66 -14.65 24.53
C ARG A 509 -5.60 -14.41 25.62
N LEU A 510 -6.00 -14.42 26.89
CA LEU A 510 -5.06 -14.31 28.01
C LEU A 510 -4.06 -15.47 28.05
N LYS A 511 -4.50 -16.71 27.77
CA LYS A 511 -3.62 -17.87 27.63
C LYS A 511 -2.57 -17.67 26.54
N ARG A 512 -2.96 -17.11 25.39
CA ARG A 512 -2.02 -16.81 24.30
C ARG A 512 -0.92 -15.83 24.75
N ILE A 513 -1.29 -14.76 25.49
CA ILE A 513 -0.31 -13.80 26.05
C ILE A 513 0.71 -14.53 26.94
N ILE A 514 0.26 -15.41 27.84
CA ILE A 514 1.15 -16.17 28.71
C ILE A 514 2.07 -17.10 27.88
N SER A 515 1.53 -17.80 26.88
CA SER A 515 2.33 -18.68 26.02
C SER A 515 3.44 -17.96 25.26
N GLU A 516 3.20 -16.71 24.83
CA GLU A 516 4.23 -15.88 24.18
C GLU A 516 5.33 -15.46 25.17
N LEU A 517 4.94 -15.12 26.38
CA LEU A 517 5.90 -14.79 27.44
C LEU A 517 6.75 -16.01 27.86
N GLU A 518 6.18 -17.21 27.89
CA GLU A 518 6.89 -18.47 28.14
C GLU A 518 7.99 -18.75 27.09
N GLN A 519 7.85 -18.23 25.87
CA GLN A 519 8.87 -18.32 24.81
C GLN A 519 10.02 -17.31 24.97
N ASN A 520 10.10 -16.61 26.12
CA ASN A 520 11.10 -15.58 26.42
C ASN A 520 11.11 -14.38 25.44
N GLN A 521 9.98 -14.09 24.81
CA GLN A 521 9.86 -12.93 23.92
C GLN A 521 9.58 -11.67 24.75
N LYS A 522 10.29 -10.59 24.49
CA LYS A 522 9.99 -9.28 25.09
C LYS A 522 8.63 -8.80 24.60
N THR A 523 7.65 -8.78 25.51
CA THR A 523 6.26 -8.49 25.20
C THR A 523 5.75 -7.31 26.02
N PHE A 524 5.07 -6.37 25.35
CA PHE A 524 4.34 -5.28 25.98
C PHE A 524 2.85 -5.62 26.00
N VAL A 525 2.29 -5.69 27.20
CA VAL A 525 0.91 -6.17 27.43
C VAL A 525 0.01 -5.00 27.82
N ILE A 526 -1.11 -4.82 27.10
CA ILE A 526 -2.13 -3.81 27.37
C ILE A 526 -3.47 -4.51 27.65
N LEU A 527 -4.00 -4.32 28.84
CA LEU A 527 -5.23 -4.95 29.29
C LEU A 527 -6.26 -3.91 29.75
N ASP A 528 -7.52 -4.05 29.34
CA ASP A 528 -8.61 -3.17 29.76
C ASP A 528 -9.78 -3.98 30.34
N GLU A 529 -9.98 -3.86 31.65
CA GLU A 529 -11.08 -4.52 32.37
C GLU A 529 -11.28 -5.99 32.03
N ILE A 530 -10.28 -6.80 32.29
CA ILE A 530 -10.31 -8.24 31.99
C ILE A 530 -11.31 -9.02 32.87
N LEU A 531 -11.67 -10.21 32.39
CA LEU A 531 -12.56 -11.17 33.09
C LEU A 531 -13.95 -10.59 33.37
N ARG A 532 -14.54 -9.93 32.36
CA ARG A 532 -15.87 -9.29 32.50
C ARG A 532 -17.03 -10.28 32.59
N GLY A 533 -16.83 -11.52 32.18
CA GLY A 533 -17.88 -12.56 32.11
C GLY A 533 -18.09 -13.40 33.37
N THR A 534 -17.54 -13.00 34.53
CA THR A 534 -17.66 -13.75 35.80
C THR A 534 -18.06 -12.85 36.96
N ASN A 535 -18.30 -13.45 38.15
CA ASN A 535 -18.63 -12.71 39.37
C ASN A 535 -17.43 -11.87 39.88
N SER A 536 -17.69 -10.87 40.72
CA SER A 536 -16.70 -9.90 41.19
C SER A 536 -15.53 -10.55 41.98
N ASN A 537 -15.78 -11.62 42.73
CA ASN A 537 -14.74 -12.29 43.51
C ASN A 537 -13.80 -13.09 42.60
N ASP A 538 -14.34 -13.84 41.64
CA ASP A 538 -13.55 -14.60 40.67
C ASP A 538 -12.78 -13.66 39.72
N LYS A 539 -13.42 -12.54 39.32
CA LYS A 539 -12.75 -11.49 38.51
C LYS A 539 -11.52 -10.95 39.24
N ARG A 540 -11.67 -10.57 40.52
CA ARG A 540 -10.57 -10.06 41.36
C ARG A 540 -9.47 -11.10 41.54
N ALA A 541 -9.82 -12.32 41.96
CA ALA A 541 -8.86 -13.40 42.17
C ALA A 541 -8.10 -13.75 40.88
N GLY A 542 -8.83 -13.84 39.74
CA GLY A 542 -8.26 -14.09 38.43
C GLY A 542 -7.31 -12.98 37.99
N THR A 543 -7.68 -11.70 38.19
CA THR A 543 -6.83 -10.55 37.82
C THR A 543 -5.55 -10.52 38.65
N ILE A 544 -5.63 -10.73 39.95
CA ILE A 544 -4.44 -10.84 40.85
C ILE A 544 -3.55 -12.00 40.39
N GLY A 545 -4.14 -13.18 40.12
CA GLY A 545 -3.42 -14.35 39.66
C GLY A 545 -2.71 -14.10 38.31
N LEU A 546 -3.38 -13.43 37.37
CA LEU A 546 -2.78 -13.07 36.11
C LEU A 546 -1.61 -12.09 36.30
N ILE A 547 -1.77 -11.02 37.07
CA ILE A 547 -0.68 -10.06 37.34
C ILE A 547 0.52 -10.78 37.96
N LYS A 548 0.32 -11.69 38.95
CA LYS A 548 1.41 -12.51 39.52
C LYS A 548 2.10 -13.38 38.45
N ASN A 549 1.35 -13.94 37.52
CA ASN A 549 1.91 -14.73 36.43
C ASN A 549 2.71 -13.84 35.45
N LEU A 550 2.18 -12.68 35.05
CA LEU A 550 2.90 -11.69 34.22
C LEU A 550 4.22 -11.24 34.90
N MET A 551 4.20 -11.03 36.21
CA MET A 551 5.41 -10.71 37.01
C MET A 551 6.44 -11.84 36.96
N ALA A 552 6.02 -13.09 37.14
CA ALA A 552 6.91 -14.25 37.07
C ALA A 552 7.65 -14.36 35.74
N HIS A 553 7.00 -13.94 34.65
CA HIS A 553 7.56 -13.89 33.28
C HIS A 553 8.22 -12.55 32.94
N LYS A 554 8.40 -11.63 33.88
CA LYS A 554 9.02 -10.31 33.70
C LYS A 554 8.38 -9.49 32.57
N ALA A 555 7.06 -9.57 32.44
CA ALA A 555 6.32 -8.81 31.44
C ALA A 555 6.41 -7.30 31.69
N VAL A 556 6.38 -6.50 30.63
CA VAL A 556 6.21 -5.05 30.68
C VAL A 556 4.81 -4.73 30.21
N GLY A 557 4.09 -3.83 30.87
CA GLY A 557 2.75 -3.50 30.41
C GLY A 557 1.89 -2.70 31.36
N ILE A 558 0.59 -2.65 31.05
CA ILE A 558 -0.40 -1.86 31.77
C ILE A 558 -1.75 -2.57 31.78
N ILE A 559 -2.43 -2.52 32.92
CA ILE A 559 -3.81 -2.97 33.08
C ILE A 559 -4.69 -1.84 33.59
N ALA A 560 -5.78 -1.54 32.91
CA ALA A 560 -6.82 -0.67 33.45
C ALA A 560 -7.87 -1.49 34.21
N THR A 561 -8.27 -0.99 35.37
CA THR A 561 -9.27 -1.65 36.23
C THR A 561 -10.08 -0.63 37.04
N HIS A 562 -11.32 -0.99 37.35
CA HIS A 562 -12.12 -0.28 38.35
C HIS A 562 -12.01 -0.87 39.76
N ASP A 563 -11.37 -2.03 39.93
CA ASP A 563 -11.19 -2.66 41.24
C ASP A 563 -9.97 -2.06 41.93
N LEU A 564 -10.23 -1.16 42.87
CA LEU A 564 -9.20 -0.41 43.61
C LEU A 564 -8.33 -1.33 44.50
N VAL A 565 -8.85 -2.49 44.92
CA VAL A 565 -8.11 -3.47 45.73
C VAL A 565 -6.90 -4.04 44.97
N ILE A 566 -6.95 -4.06 43.63
CA ILE A 566 -5.79 -4.46 42.80
C ILE A 566 -4.62 -3.50 42.99
N GLY A 567 -4.90 -2.22 43.28
CA GLY A 567 -3.88 -1.22 43.60
C GLY A 567 -3.06 -1.57 44.86
N ASP A 568 -3.63 -2.28 45.80
CA ASP A 568 -2.90 -2.68 47.01
C ASP A 568 -1.71 -3.61 46.73
N MET A 569 -1.68 -4.24 45.55
CA MET A 569 -0.55 -5.08 45.13
C MET A 569 0.76 -4.29 44.96
N GLU A 570 0.74 -2.97 44.73
CA GLU A 570 1.95 -2.16 44.72
C GLU A 570 2.68 -2.20 46.08
N LEU A 571 1.94 -2.28 47.20
CA LEU A 571 2.54 -2.38 48.55
C LEU A 571 3.28 -3.70 48.71
N GLU A 572 2.81 -4.78 48.07
CA GLU A 572 3.48 -6.10 48.11
C GLU A 572 4.66 -6.16 47.11
N TYR A 573 4.58 -5.47 45.98
CA TYR A 573 5.55 -5.55 44.87
C TYR A 573 6.01 -4.17 44.36
N PRO A 574 6.56 -3.27 45.20
CA PRO A 574 6.84 -1.87 44.86
C PRO A 574 7.92 -1.69 43.78
N ASN A 575 8.78 -2.69 43.56
CA ASN A 575 9.82 -2.64 42.55
C ASN A 575 9.33 -3.05 41.15
N TYR A 576 8.12 -3.63 41.06
CA TYR A 576 7.58 -4.11 39.78
C TYR A 576 6.26 -3.42 39.41
N LEU A 577 5.38 -3.17 40.38
CA LEU A 577 4.07 -2.54 40.16
C LEU A 577 4.11 -1.06 40.52
N LYS A 578 3.44 -0.26 39.68
CA LYS A 578 3.18 1.16 39.94
C LYS A 578 1.71 1.47 39.70
N ASN A 579 1.08 2.17 40.63
CA ASN A 579 -0.28 2.66 40.47
C ASN A 579 -0.29 4.03 39.80
N LEU A 580 -1.15 4.17 38.81
CA LEU A 580 -1.48 5.43 38.17
C LEU A 580 -2.99 5.57 38.10
N CYS A 581 -3.48 6.81 38.02
CA CYS A 581 -4.91 7.05 37.92
C CYS A 581 -5.26 8.25 37.06
N PHE A 582 -6.49 8.24 36.56
CA PHE A 582 -7.18 9.42 36.06
C PHE A 582 -8.23 9.84 37.06
N GLU A 583 -8.07 11.01 37.65
CA GLU A 583 -9.02 11.59 38.60
C GLU A 583 -10.16 12.32 37.86
N VAL A 584 -11.27 12.45 38.59
CA VAL A 584 -12.42 13.24 38.17
C VAL A 584 -12.70 14.33 39.19
N GLU A 585 -12.94 15.55 38.70
CA GLU A 585 -13.35 16.65 39.52
C GLU A 585 -14.85 16.91 39.36
N ILE A 586 -15.52 17.21 40.49
CA ILE A 586 -16.91 17.65 40.47
C ILE A 586 -16.90 19.17 40.72
N ILE A 587 -17.18 19.94 39.66
CA ILE A 587 -17.20 21.40 39.70
C ILE A 587 -18.58 21.85 39.24
N ASP A 588 -19.24 22.73 39.99
CA ASP A 588 -20.57 23.27 39.68
C ASP A 588 -21.63 22.20 39.38
N ASN A 589 -21.61 21.08 40.10
CA ASN A 589 -22.50 19.96 39.92
C ASN A 589 -22.35 19.27 38.54
N ASP A 590 -21.16 19.37 37.94
CA ASP A 590 -20.80 18.69 36.70
C ASP A 590 -19.45 17.98 36.83
N LEU A 591 -19.26 16.87 36.03
CA LEU A 591 -18.01 16.15 35.99
C LEU A 591 -17.05 16.81 35.03
N ARG A 592 -15.86 17.11 35.50
CA ARG A 592 -14.76 17.57 34.68
C ARG A 592 -13.62 16.57 34.70
N PHE A 593 -13.11 16.29 33.53
CA PHE A 593 -11.98 15.39 33.31
C PHE A 593 -10.83 16.20 32.68
N ASP A 594 -9.69 16.22 33.36
CA ASP A 594 -8.47 16.85 32.84
C ASP A 594 -7.67 15.93 31.92
N TYR A 595 -8.00 14.62 31.94
CA TYR A 595 -7.32 13.55 31.20
C TYR A 595 -5.81 13.50 31.47
N LYS A 596 -5.37 13.98 32.64
CA LYS A 596 -3.98 13.94 33.10
C LYS A 596 -3.73 12.75 34.00
N LEU A 597 -2.66 12.02 33.69
CA LEU A 597 -2.20 10.88 34.47
C LEU A 597 -1.60 11.35 35.78
N GLN A 598 -2.02 10.73 36.89
CA GLN A 598 -1.56 11.04 38.22
C GLN A 598 -1.04 9.78 38.92
N GLU A 599 -0.14 9.94 39.88
CA GLU A 599 0.37 8.82 40.67
C GLU A 599 -0.65 8.37 41.75
N GLY A 600 -0.72 7.06 41.97
CA GLY A 600 -1.59 6.46 43.00
C GLY A 600 -2.88 5.87 42.41
N VAL A 601 -3.85 5.62 43.31
CA VAL A 601 -5.14 4.99 43.01
C VAL A 601 -6.25 6.04 43.06
N ALA A 602 -7.18 5.99 42.09
CA ALA A 602 -8.29 6.94 41.99
C ALA A 602 -9.15 6.94 43.25
N GLN A 603 -9.42 8.13 43.79
CA GLN A 603 -10.17 8.30 45.04
C GLN A 603 -11.65 8.57 44.81
N LYS A 604 -12.02 9.17 43.67
CA LYS A 604 -13.39 9.57 43.36
C LYS A 604 -14.02 8.67 42.32
N MET A 605 -15.20 8.11 42.65
CA MET A 605 -16.01 7.32 41.74
C MET A 605 -17.17 8.18 41.22
N SER A 606 -17.34 8.28 39.88
CA SER A 606 -18.35 9.15 39.25
C SER A 606 -19.68 8.45 38.96
N ALA A 607 -19.77 7.13 39.02
CA ALA A 607 -20.94 6.39 38.56
C ALA A 607 -22.20 6.72 39.40
N ALA A 608 -22.11 6.73 40.73
CA ALA A 608 -23.23 7.07 41.61
C ALA A 608 -23.73 8.50 41.35
N PHE A 609 -22.78 9.45 41.25
CA PHE A 609 -23.08 10.84 40.94
C PHE A 609 -23.80 11.02 39.61
N LEU A 610 -23.36 10.31 38.56
CA LEU A 610 -24.03 10.35 37.23
C LEU A 610 -25.44 9.75 37.32
N MET A 611 -25.64 8.63 37.99
CA MET A 611 -26.96 8.02 38.18
C MET A 611 -27.91 8.94 38.92
N GLU A 612 -27.42 9.63 39.96
CA GLU A 612 -28.19 10.61 40.74
C GLU A 612 -28.53 11.82 39.85
N LYS A 613 -27.55 12.37 39.12
CA LYS A 613 -27.77 13.50 38.18
C LYS A 613 -28.75 13.19 37.07
N MET A 614 -28.76 11.95 36.58
CA MET A 614 -29.71 11.47 35.55
C MET A 614 -31.07 11.06 36.14
N GLY A 615 -31.26 11.12 37.46
CA GLY A 615 -32.49 10.73 38.13
C GLY A 615 -32.77 9.23 38.15
N ILE A 616 -31.74 8.40 37.96
CA ILE A 616 -31.85 6.93 37.94
C ILE A 616 -31.89 6.42 39.39
N ILE A 617 -31.15 7.05 40.27
CA ILE A 617 -31.16 6.83 41.73
C ILE A 617 -31.45 8.14 42.46
N LYS A 618 -31.93 8.06 43.70
CA LYS A 618 -32.19 9.23 44.58
C LYS A 618 -31.06 9.40 45.56
#